data_ed646db3ccd65712f31af783e2a76b7e
#
_entry.id   ed646db3ccd65712f31af783e2a76b7e
#
_cell.length_a   1.000
_cell.length_b   1.000
_cell.length_c   1.000
_cell.angle_alpha   90.00
_cell.angle_beta   90.00
_cell.angle_gamma   90.00
#
_symmetry.space_group_name_H-M   'P 1'
#
loop_
_entity.id
_entity.type
_entity.pdbx_description
1 polymer ?
#
loop_
_entity_poly.entity_id
_entity_poly.type
_entity_poly.pdbx_seq_one_letter_code
_entity_poly.pdbx_strand_id
1 'polypeptide(L)'
;MKSDIQIAQEAEMLPIKEVAEKLGIGEDDLELYGKYKAKLSDELIERVKNQPDGKLILVTAINPTPAGEGKTTTSVGLGQAFGRLGKKAVIALREPSLGPCFGIKGGAAGGGYAQVVPMEDLNLHFTGDFHAITSCLLYTSDAAD
;
A
#
# COMPACT_ATOMS: atom_id res chain seq x y z
N MET A 1 1.82 -8.08 -24.15
CA MET A 1 2.30 -7.46 -22.88
C MET A 1 1.34 -7.93 -21.80
N LYS A 2 1.82 -8.34 -20.62
CA LYS A 2 0.95 -8.77 -19.52
C LYS A 2 0.20 -7.57 -18.96
N SER A 3 -1.04 -7.78 -18.50
CA SER A 3 -1.80 -6.76 -17.76
C SER A 3 -1.26 -6.60 -16.34
N ASP A 4 -1.58 -5.47 -15.69
CA ASP A 4 -1.18 -5.19 -14.30
C ASP A 4 -1.64 -6.30 -13.34
N ILE A 5 -2.86 -6.80 -13.53
CA ILE A 5 -3.42 -7.91 -12.74
C ILE A 5 -2.61 -9.20 -12.93
N GLN A 6 -2.27 -9.54 -14.17
CA GLN A 6 -1.46 -10.73 -14.45
C GLN A 6 -0.08 -10.64 -13.81
N ILE A 7 0.55 -9.46 -13.85
CA ILE A 7 1.84 -9.22 -13.20
C ILE A 7 1.73 -9.37 -11.69
N ALA A 8 0.67 -8.80 -11.08
CA ALA A 8 0.44 -8.88 -9.65
C ALA A 8 0.18 -10.33 -9.17
N GLN A 9 -0.62 -11.09 -9.93
CA GLN A 9 -0.94 -12.49 -9.59
C GLN A 9 0.25 -13.46 -9.77
N GLU A 10 1.16 -13.17 -10.67
CA GLU A 10 2.38 -13.96 -10.88
C GLU A 10 3.52 -13.53 -9.93
N ALA A 11 3.36 -12.45 -9.17
CA ALA A 11 4.39 -11.96 -8.27
C ALA A 11 4.59 -12.90 -7.09
N GLU A 12 5.84 -13.25 -6.80
CA GLU A 12 6.21 -13.98 -5.60
C GLU A 12 6.21 -13.02 -4.40
N MET A 13 5.22 -13.20 -3.53
CA MET A 13 5.05 -12.34 -2.35
C MET A 13 5.83 -12.89 -1.15
N LEU A 14 6.60 -12.03 -0.52
CA LEU A 14 7.22 -12.32 0.78
C LEU A 14 6.20 -12.12 1.91
N PRO A 15 6.25 -12.95 2.98
CA PRO A 15 5.50 -12.67 4.19
C PRO A 15 5.81 -11.29 4.75
N ILE A 16 4.79 -10.61 5.30
CA ILE A 16 4.97 -9.24 5.81
C ILE A 16 6.01 -9.15 6.93
N LYS A 17 6.17 -10.21 7.71
CA LYS A 17 7.21 -10.30 8.74
C LYS A 17 8.62 -10.17 8.16
N GLU A 18 8.90 -10.86 7.05
CA GLU A 18 10.19 -10.79 6.37
C GLU A 18 10.44 -9.41 5.74
N VAL A 19 9.37 -8.75 5.29
CA VAL A 19 9.46 -7.37 4.78
C VAL A 19 9.76 -6.40 5.90
N ALA A 20 9.10 -6.54 7.04
CA ALA A 20 9.31 -5.70 8.22
C ALA A 20 10.71 -5.87 8.80
N GLU A 21 11.23 -7.09 8.87
CA GLU A 21 12.58 -7.39 9.35
C GLU A 21 13.66 -6.66 8.56
N LYS A 22 13.49 -6.48 7.25
CA LYS A 22 14.42 -5.69 6.41
C LYS A 22 14.54 -4.23 6.85
N LEU A 23 13.53 -3.71 7.52
CA LEU A 23 13.49 -2.37 8.09
C LEU A 23 13.97 -2.35 9.55
N GLY A 24 14.19 -3.52 10.17
CA GLY A 24 14.53 -3.66 11.58
C GLY A 24 13.29 -3.60 12.48
N ILE A 25 12.10 -3.89 11.95
CA ILE A 25 10.85 -3.97 12.70
C ILE A 25 10.64 -5.42 13.10
N GLY A 26 10.51 -5.67 14.42
CA GLY A 26 10.27 -6.99 14.97
C GLY A 26 8.82 -7.45 14.82
N GLU A 27 8.59 -8.75 15.04
CA GLU A 27 7.24 -9.31 14.97
C GLU A 27 6.31 -8.72 16.03
N ASP A 28 6.83 -8.43 17.22
CA ASP A 28 6.06 -7.84 18.33
C ASP A 28 5.59 -6.40 18.03
N ASP A 29 6.18 -5.76 17.03
CA ASP A 29 5.81 -4.44 16.56
C ASP A 29 4.72 -4.47 15.46
N LEU A 30 4.19 -5.66 15.12
CA LEU A 30 3.25 -5.86 14.03
C LEU A 30 1.91 -6.41 14.51
N GLU A 31 0.84 -5.76 14.12
CA GLU A 31 -0.51 -6.32 14.16
C GLU A 31 -0.83 -6.97 12.82
N LEU A 32 -0.80 -8.30 12.78
CA LEU A 32 -0.92 -9.06 11.53
C LEU A 32 -2.36 -9.12 11.00
N TYR A 33 -2.53 -8.80 9.75
CA TYR A 33 -3.75 -9.00 8.97
C TYR A 33 -3.51 -10.03 7.86
N GLY A 34 -3.47 -11.30 8.27
CA GLY A 34 -3.07 -12.39 7.40
C GLY A 34 -1.56 -12.46 7.20
N LYS A 35 -1.14 -13.07 6.08
CA LYS A 35 0.29 -13.34 5.81
C LYS A 35 1.04 -12.14 5.23
N TYR A 36 0.35 -11.27 4.53
CA TYR A 36 0.97 -10.27 3.65
C TYR A 36 0.69 -8.82 4.02
N LYS A 37 -0.06 -8.57 5.10
CA LYS A 37 -0.41 -7.25 5.59
C LYS A 37 -0.24 -7.17 7.10
N ALA A 38 0.13 -6.00 7.59
CA ALA A 38 0.16 -5.70 9.03
C ALA A 38 -0.04 -4.21 9.26
N LYS A 39 -0.47 -3.85 10.45
CA LYS A 39 -0.32 -2.51 11.01
C LYS A 39 0.92 -2.46 11.87
N LEU A 40 1.44 -1.26 12.08
CA LEU A 40 2.50 -1.00 13.04
C LEU A 40 1.87 -0.76 14.41
N SER A 41 2.49 -1.29 15.46
CA SER A 41 2.02 -1.05 16.83
C SER A 41 2.24 0.41 17.26
N ASP A 42 1.42 0.88 18.17
CA ASP A 42 1.56 2.23 18.73
C ASP A 42 2.88 2.38 19.51
N GLU A 43 3.34 1.31 20.14
CA GLU A 43 4.61 1.25 20.85
C GLU A 43 5.80 1.48 19.92
N LEU A 44 5.78 0.91 18.71
CA LEU A 44 6.79 1.19 17.70
C LEU A 44 6.78 2.66 17.32
N ILE A 45 5.59 3.22 17.04
CA ILE A 45 5.43 4.62 16.65
C ILE A 45 5.99 5.56 17.70
N GLU A 46 5.66 5.35 18.98
CA GLU A 46 6.20 6.15 20.08
C GLU A 46 7.72 5.98 20.25
N ARG A 47 8.25 4.77 20.06
CA ARG A 47 9.69 4.50 20.16
C ARG A 47 10.50 5.20 19.08
N VAL A 48 9.97 5.31 17.86
CA VAL A 48 10.69 5.95 16.75
C VAL A 48 10.48 7.46 16.65
N LYS A 49 9.48 8.00 17.32
CA LYS A 49 9.09 9.43 17.29
C LYS A 49 10.24 10.40 17.59
N ASN A 50 11.18 9.99 18.42
CA ASN A 50 12.33 10.81 18.81
C ASN A 50 13.63 10.41 18.10
N GLN A 51 13.56 9.53 17.09
CA GLN A 51 14.71 9.17 16.29
C GLN A 51 15.01 10.27 15.25
N PRO A 52 16.26 10.40 14.80
CA PRO A 52 16.57 11.33 13.73
C PRO A 52 15.76 11.04 12.47
N ASP A 53 15.21 12.08 11.86
CA ASP A 53 14.44 11.96 10.62
C ASP A 53 15.30 11.46 9.46
N GLY A 54 14.70 10.62 8.64
CA GLY A 54 15.25 10.24 7.35
C GLY A 54 15.08 11.35 6.31
N LYS A 55 15.60 11.11 5.11
CA LYS A 55 15.41 12.04 3.99
C LYS A 55 14.02 11.83 3.39
N LEU A 56 13.25 12.90 3.31
CA LEU A 56 11.94 12.90 2.67
C LEU A 56 12.06 13.23 1.18
N ILE A 57 11.47 12.39 0.33
CA ILE A 57 11.34 12.63 -1.11
C ILE A 57 9.85 12.71 -1.43
N LEU A 58 9.40 13.89 -1.85
CA LEU A 58 8.03 14.11 -2.26
C LEU A 58 7.85 13.86 -3.77
N VAL A 59 6.94 12.94 -4.10
CA VAL A 59 6.51 12.70 -5.49
C VAL A 59 5.13 13.33 -5.68
N THR A 60 5.06 14.35 -6.52
CA THR A 60 3.83 15.10 -6.78
C THR A 60 3.65 15.39 -8.26
N ALA A 61 2.51 15.96 -8.62
CA ALA A 61 2.21 16.43 -9.97
C ALA A 61 1.68 17.87 -9.92
N ILE A 62 1.98 18.64 -10.95
CA ILE A 62 1.58 20.04 -11.05
C ILE A 62 0.06 20.16 -11.22
N ASN A 63 -0.50 19.40 -12.17
CA ASN A 63 -1.92 19.43 -12.49
C ASN A 63 -2.51 18.01 -12.49
N PRO A 64 -3.76 17.83 -12.02
CA PRO A 64 -4.46 16.56 -12.16
C PRO A 64 -4.87 16.32 -13.62
N THR A 65 -4.83 15.05 -14.05
CA THR A 65 -5.33 14.65 -15.36
C THR A 65 -6.35 13.51 -15.22
N PRO A 66 -7.30 13.35 -16.15
CA PRO A 66 -8.28 12.26 -16.08
C PRO A 66 -7.64 10.86 -16.06
N ALA A 67 -6.53 10.67 -16.78
CA ALA A 67 -5.84 9.39 -16.89
C ALA A 67 -4.93 9.08 -15.68
N GLY A 68 -4.66 10.05 -14.82
CA GLY A 68 -3.65 9.94 -13.78
C GLY A 68 -2.27 10.43 -14.22
N GLU A 69 -1.43 10.79 -13.25
CA GLU A 69 -0.10 11.37 -13.48
C GLU A 69 1.04 10.39 -13.20
N GLY A 70 0.72 9.16 -12.80
CA GLY A 70 1.71 8.14 -12.50
C GLY A 70 2.47 8.35 -11.18
N LYS A 71 1.98 9.18 -10.26
CA LYS A 71 2.64 9.44 -8.96
C LYS A 71 2.94 8.15 -8.18
N THR A 72 1.95 7.29 -8.05
CA THR A 72 2.10 6.02 -7.32
C THR A 72 3.10 5.10 -8.01
N THR A 73 2.98 4.91 -9.32
CA THR A 73 3.91 4.08 -10.10
C THR A 73 5.35 4.59 -10.00
N THR A 74 5.54 5.91 -10.07
CA THR A 74 6.86 6.54 -9.90
C THR A 74 7.39 6.33 -8.48
N SER A 75 6.56 6.50 -7.45
CA SER A 75 6.98 6.30 -6.06
C SER A 75 7.39 4.85 -5.80
N VAL A 76 6.62 3.88 -6.29
CA VAL A 76 6.94 2.46 -6.15
C VAL A 76 8.21 2.10 -6.92
N GLY A 77 8.33 2.53 -8.17
CA GLY A 77 9.53 2.31 -8.98
C GLY A 77 10.79 2.92 -8.35
N LEU A 78 10.68 4.11 -7.76
CA LEU A 78 11.78 4.75 -7.03
C LEU A 78 12.18 3.95 -5.79
N GLY A 79 11.20 3.46 -5.00
CA GLY A 79 11.47 2.60 -3.85
C GLY A 79 12.15 1.28 -4.24
N GLN A 80 11.71 0.65 -5.33
CA GLN A 80 12.37 -0.54 -5.89
C GLN A 80 13.82 -0.24 -6.30
N ALA A 81 14.07 0.92 -6.92
CA ALA A 81 15.41 1.34 -7.29
C ALA A 81 16.31 1.51 -6.06
N PHE A 82 15.82 2.14 -5.00
CA PHE A 82 16.55 2.24 -3.73
C PHE A 82 16.89 0.87 -3.15
N GLY A 83 15.93 -0.06 -3.15
CA GLY A 83 16.17 -1.43 -2.71
C GLY A 83 17.28 -2.12 -3.49
N ARG A 84 17.31 -1.98 -4.84
CA ARG A 84 18.38 -2.51 -5.68
C ARG A 84 19.74 -1.87 -5.41
N LEU A 85 19.78 -0.62 -4.98
CA LEU A 85 20.99 0.09 -4.57
C LEU A 85 21.40 -0.20 -3.12
N GLY A 86 20.73 -1.13 -2.44
CA GLY A 86 20.99 -1.47 -1.04
C GLY A 86 20.65 -0.35 -0.05
N LYS A 87 19.79 0.59 -0.43
CA LYS A 87 19.36 1.69 0.44
C LYS A 87 18.08 1.31 1.16
N LYS A 88 18.00 1.64 2.45
CA LYS A 88 16.76 1.52 3.22
C LYS A 88 15.82 2.65 2.80
N ALA A 89 14.66 2.29 2.29
CA ALA A 89 13.62 3.23 1.90
C ALA A 89 12.24 2.67 2.27
N VAL A 90 11.37 3.56 2.73
CA VAL A 90 9.96 3.28 2.99
C VAL A 90 9.14 4.12 2.04
N ILE A 91 8.16 3.51 1.40
CA ILE A 91 7.25 4.19 0.49
C ILE A 91 5.97 4.50 1.26
N ALA A 92 5.65 5.77 1.44
CA ALA A 92 4.38 6.21 1.99
C ALA A 92 3.44 6.59 0.85
N LEU A 93 2.36 5.84 0.68
CA LEU A 93 1.37 6.07 -0.36
C LEU A 93 0.06 6.57 0.26
N ARG A 94 -0.69 7.31 -0.54
CA ARG A 94 -2.06 7.65 -0.17
C ARG A 94 -2.89 6.37 -0.15
N GLU A 95 -3.78 6.25 0.83
CA GLU A 95 -4.77 5.18 0.88
C GLU A 95 -5.61 5.16 -0.40
N PRO A 96 -5.83 3.98 -1.01
CA PRO A 96 -6.68 3.85 -2.18
C PRO A 96 -8.13 4.16 -1.85
N SER A 97 -8.82 4.81 -2.79
CA SER A 97 -10.26 4.93 -2.73
C SER A 97 -10.92 3.72 -3.39
N LEU A 98 -12.21 3.51 -3.14
CA LEU A 98 -13.02 2.50 -3.85
C LEU A 98 -13.15 2.77 -5.36
N GLY A 99 -12.75 3.96 -5.82
CA GLY A 99 -12.82 4.38 -7.23
C GLY A 99 -12.26 3.39 -8.24
N PRO A 100 -11.11 2.76 -8.02
CA PRO A 100 -10.55 1.78 -8.95
C PRO A 100 -11.45 0.56 -9.17
N CYS A 101 -12.18 0.13 -8.15
CA CYS A 101 -13.11 -1.00 -8.24
C CYS A 101 -14.33 -0.68 -9.12
N PHE A 102 -14.64 0.59 -9.29
CA PHE A 102 -15.74 1.11 -10.12
C PHE A 102 -15.27 1.73 -11.44
N GLY A 103 -14.02 1.51 -11.82
CA GLY A 103 -13.45 2.05 -13.06
C GLY A 103 -13.11 3.55 -12.99
N ILE A 104 -13.02 4.13 -11.81
CA ILE A 104 -12.67 5.53 -11.58
C ILE A 104 -11.21 5.62 -11.10
N LYS A 105 -10.54 6.72 -11.48
CA LYS A 105 -9.17 7.06 -11.10
C LYS A 105 -8.91 6.93 -9.59
N GLY A 106 -7.75 6.42 -9.21
CA GLY A 106 -7.29 6.45 -7.82
C GLY A 106 -6.69 5.16 -7.26
N GLY A 107 -6.23 4.21 -8.12
CA GLY A 107 -5.51 3.02 -7.66
C GLY A 107 -4.25 3.37 -6.89
N ALA A 108 -4.00 2.68 -5.77
CA ALA A 108 -2.82 2.89 -4.93
C ALA A 108 -1.72 1.87 -5.15
N ALA A 109 -1.96 0.89 -6.00
CA ALA A 109 -1.02 -0.22 -6.16
C ALA A 109 0.14 0.06 -7.13
N GLY A 110 0.05 1.13 -7.95
CA GLY A 110 1.02 1.38 -9.03
C GLY A 110 0.61 0.71 -10.34
N GLY A 111 1.57 0.38 -11.19
CA GLY A 111 1.30 -0.27 -12.49
C GLY A 111 2.52 -0.98 -13.07
N GLY A 112 2.31 -1.91 -14.00
CA GLY A 112 3.35 -2.74 -14.56
C GLY A 112 4.10 -3.51 -13.48
N TYR A 113 5.42 -3.47 -13.53
CA TYR A 113 6.29 -4.07 -12.52
C TYR A 113 6.55 -3.17 -11.31
N ALA A 114 6.07 -1.93 -11.32
CA ALA A 114 6.12 -1.01 -10.19
C ALA A 114 4.80 -1.03 -9.43
N GLN A 115 4.51 -2.15 -8.78
CA GLN A 115 3.28 -2.40 -8.04
C GLN A 115 3.56 -2.79 -6.59
N VAL A 116 2.61 -2.44 -5.71
CA VAL A 116 2.51 -2.98 -4.35
C VAL A 116 1.57 -4.18 -4.38
N VAL A 117 1.98 -5.28 -3.82
CA VAL A 117 1.19 -6.52 -3.73
C VAL A 117 0.91 -6.86 -2.26
N PRO A 118 -0.23 -7.46 -1.95
CA PRO A 118 -1.32 -7.91 -2.81
C PRO A 118 -2.18 -6.76 -3.33
N MET A 119 -2.25 -6.57 -4.64
CA MET A 119 -2.92 -5.45 -5.27
C MET A 119 -4.44 -5.45 -5.03
N GLU A 120 -5.06 -6.62 -5.14
CA GLU A 120 -6.51 -6.78 -4.99
C GLU A 120 -6.95 -6.42 -3.57
N ASP A 121 -6.25 -6.91 -2.56
CA ASP A 121 -6.51 -6.59 -1.16
C ASP A 121 -6.34 -5.10 -0.86
N LEU A 122 -5.31 -4.47 -1.43
CA LEU A 122 -5.05 -3.06 -1.22
C LEU A 122 -6.12 -2.16 -1.86
N ASN A 123 -6.69 -2.58 -2.99
CA ASN A 123 -7.72 -1.83 -3.69
C ASN A 123 -9.14 -2.10 -3.17
N LEU A 124 -9.41 -3.32 -2.69
CA LEU A 124 -10.76 -3.75 -2.27
C LEU A 124 -10.95 -3.68 -0.75
N HIS A 125 -9.93 -4.04 0.00
CA HIS A 125 -10.03 -4.28 1.44
C HIS A 125 -8.85 -3.68 2.20
N PHE A 126 -8.70 -2.36 2.15
CA PHE A 126 -7.79 -1.74 3.09
C PHE A 126 -8.43 -1.75 4.48
N THR A 127 -7.69 -2.17 5.51
CA THR A 127 -8.18 -2.18 6.89
C THR A 127 -8.22 -0.76 7.42
N GLY A 128 -9.41 -0.22 7.68
CA GLY A 128 -9.58 1.12 8.23
C GLY A 128 -11.05 1.44 8.41
N ASP A 129 -11.34 2.61 8.94
CA ASP A 129 -12.70 3.04 9.26
C ASP A 129 -13.61 3.03 8.04
N PHE A 130 -13.11 3.43 6.87
CA PHE A 130 -13.87 3.37 5.63
C PHE A 130 -14.27 1.96 5.25
N HIS A 131 -13.38 0.98 5.40
CA HIS A 131 -13.69 -0.42 5.15
C HIS A 131 -14.72 -0.93 6.17
N ALA A 132 -14.55 -0.63 7.44
CA ALA A 132 -15.48 -1.03 8.49
C ALA A 132 -16.88 -0.44 8.25
N ILE A 133 -16.96 0.85 7.95
CA ILE A 133 -18.23 1.54 7.68
C ILE A 133 -18.91 0.98 6.43
N THR A 134 -18.18 0.86 5.31
CA THR A 134 -18.77 0.40 4.05
C THR A 134 -19.19 -1.06 4.09
N SER A 135 -18.40 -1.93 4.70
CA SER A 135 -18.74 -3.34 4.85
C SER A 135 -19.95 -3.54 5.76
N CYS A 136 -19.99 -2.84 6.91
CA CYS A 136 -21.15 -2.88 7.78
C CYS A 136 -22.41 -2.29 7.13
N LEU A 137 -22.27 -1.17 6.43
CA LEU A 137 -23.42 -0.53 5.77
C LEU A 137 -23.98 -1.41 4.65
N LEU A 138 -23.14 -2.04 3.84
CA LEU A 138 -23.59 -2.96 2.81
C LEU A 138 -24.30 -4.18 3.38
N TYR A 139 -23.79 -4.75 4.47
CA TYR A 139 -24.44 -5.88 5.14
C TYR A 139 -25.77 -5.53 5.80
N THR A 140 -25.93 -4.32 6.28
CA THR A 140 -27.14 -3.90 7.02
C THR A 140 -28.19 -3.24 6.14
N SER A 141 -27.80 -2.60 5.05
CA SER A 141 -28.74 -1.91 4.16
C SER A 141 -29.31 -2.79 3.08
N ASP A 142 -28.57 -3.76 2.61
CA ASP A 142 -29.03 -4.68 1.56
C ASP A 142 -29.84 -5.85 2.08
N ALA A 143 -29.78 -6.10 3.36
CA ALA A 143 -30.65 -7.12 3.98
C ALA A 143 -32.14 -6.77 3.90
N ALA A 144 -32.48 -5.64 3.31
CA ALA A 144 -33.84 -5.16 3.27
C ALA A 144 -34.58 -5.44 1.95
N ASP A 145 -33.91 -5.88 0.92
CA ASP A 145 -34.47 -6.10 -0.41
C ASP A 145 -34.06 -7.43 -1.02
#